data_7f366cd0fcf0565c9fb73a58e87d55da
#
_entry.id   7f366cd0fcf0565c9fb73a58e87d55da
#
_cell.length_a   1.000
_cell.length_b   1.000
_cell.length_c   1.000
_cell.angle_alpha   90.00
_cell.angle_beta   90.00
_cell.angle_gamma   90.00
#
_symmetry.space_group_name_H-M   'P 1'
#
loop_
_entity.id
_entity.type
_entity.pdbx_description
1 polymer ?
#
loop_
_entity_poly.entity_id
_entity_poly.type
_entity_poly.pdbx_seq_one_letter_code
_entity_poly.pdbx_strand_id
1 'polypeptide(L)'
;MIHFFEDIPLGYQSEVGRWQLTPEEVVNFAKQWDPQPFHIDKAAAEESVFGGMVASSLHIFAICTRLFFDHEDQIQTMAMLGKDKVRFSQPARANDLLIYNTTCTEHKSLASKPGRGIITLADNVTREDGVVVMTQEVTLMVKTRPDLGHKTG
;
A
#
# COMPACT_ATOMS: atom_id res chain seq x y z
N MET A 1 2.60 -16.24 7.95
CA MET A 1 3.92 -16.80 7.55
C MET A 1 4.90 -15.63 7.40
N ILE A 2 6.16 -15.84 7.77
CA ILE A 2 7.20 -14.83 7.63
C ILE A 2 7.84 -14.99 6.25
N HIS A 3 7.86 -13.89 5.48
CA HIS A 3 8.49 -13.82 4.17
C HIS A 3 9.76 -13.00 4.22
N PHE A 4 10.85 -13.61 3.82
CA PHE A 4 12.14 -12.96 3.63
C PHE A 4 12.33 -12.53 2.16
N PHE A 5 13.44 -11.88 1.88
CA PHE A 5 13.75 -11.41 0.53
C PHE A 5 13.61 -12.52 -0.53
N GLU A 6 14.07 -13.74 -0.23
CA GLU A 6 14.01 -14.88 -1.15
C GLU A 6 12.58 -15.35 -1.44
N ASP A 7 11.64 -15.02 -0.56
CA ASP A 7 10.23 -15.42 -0.69
C ASP A 7 9.41 -14.45 -1.56
N ILE A 8 10.01 -13.33 -1.96
CA ILE A 8 9.37 -12.30 -2.79
C ILE A 8 10.13 -12.17 -4.11
N PRO A 9 10.11 -13.20 -4.94
CA PRO A 9 10.81 -13.16 -6.22
C PRO A 9 10.11 -12.25 -7.22
N LEU A 10 10.81 -11.93 -8.32
CA LEU A 10 10.21 -11.22 -9.44
C LEU A 10 8.93 -11.92 -9.89
N GLY A 11 7.85 -11.17 -10.03
CA GLY A 11 6.53 -11.70 -10.40
C GLY A 11 5.66 -12.18 -9.22
N TYR A 12 6.17 -12.14 -8.00
CA TYR A 12 5.35 -12.40 -6.82
C TYR A 12 4.12 -11.50 -6.83
N GLN A 13 2.95 -12.07 -6.58
CA GLN A 13 1.68 -11.34 -6.53
C GLN A 13 0.92 -11.69 -5.26
N SER A 14 0.25 -10.69 -4.69
CA SER A 14 -0.59 -10.86 -3.51
C SER A 14 -1.77 -9.92 -3.53
N GLU A 15 -2.95 -10.40 -3.18
CA GLU A 15 -4.03 -9.53 -2.70
C GLU A 15 -3.71 -9.23 -1.25
N VAL A 16 -3.22 -8.03 -0.98
CA VAL A 16 -2.76 -7.64 0.36
C VAL A 16 -3.93 -7.51 1.33
N GLY A 17 -5.06 -7.01 0.85
CA GLY A 17 -6.25 -6.93 1.67
C GLY A 17 -7.34 -6.05 1.07
N ARG A 18 -8.42 -5.95 1.83
CA ARG A 18 -9.60 -5.15 1.47
C ARG A 18 -9.97 -4.25 2.62
N TRP A 19 -10.46 -3.07 2.30
CA TRP A 19 -10.85 -2.08 3.29
C TRP A 19 -12.17 -1.44 2.90
N GLN A 20 -13.18 -1.57 3.78
CA GLN A 20 -14.45 -0.90 3.61
C GLN A 20 -14.34 0.52 4.17
N LEU A 21 -14.37 1.53 3.29
CA LEU A 21 -14.48 2.92 3.71
C LEU A 21 -15.87 3.20 4.27
N THR A 22 -15.91 4.08 5.26
CA THR A 22 -17.16 4.65 5.79
C THR A 22 -17.07 6.18 5.74
N PRO A 23 -18.19 6.91 5.60
CA PRO A 23 -18.18 8.37 5.64
C PRO A 23 -17.56 8.93 6.91
N GLU A 24 -17.84 8.31 8.05
CA GLU A 24 -17.30 8.72 9.34
C GLU A 24 -15.77 8.63 9.37
N GLU A 25 -15.22 7.52 8.91
CA GLU A 25 -13.77 7.32 8.81
C GLU A 25 -13.11 8.35 7.90
N VAL A 26 -13.70 8.60 6.72
CA VAL A 26 -13.19 9.57 5.75
C VAL A 26 -13.08 10.96 6.37
N VAL A 27 -14.14 11.38 7.06
CA VAL A 27 -14.17 12.70 7.73
C VAL A 27 -13.18 12.78 8.88
N ASN A 28 -13.15 11.76 9.74
CA ASN A 28 -12.29 11.76 10.93
C ASN A 28 -10.80 11.78 10.56
N PHE A 29 -10.41 11.01 9.56
CA PHE A 29 -9.03 11.03 9.07
C PHE A 29 -8.68 12.40 8.50
N ALA A 30 -9.54 12.94 7.65
CA ALA A 30 -9.28 14.21 6.96
C ALA A 30 -9.22 15.40 7.93
N LYS A 31 -10.09 15.44 8.93
CA LYS A 31 -10.03 16.50 9.96
C LYS A 31 -8.69 16.57 10.66
N GLN A 32 -8.05 15.44 10.83
CA GLN A 32 -6.76 15.35 11.52
C GLN A 32 -5.58 15.64 10.58
N TRP A 33 -5.63 15.21 9.32
CA TRP A 33 -4.47 15.19 8.44
C TRP A 33 -4.61 15.94 7.12
N ASP A 34 -5.84 16.15 6.61
CA ASP A 34 -6.09 16.76 5.30
C ASP A 34 -7.49 17.39 5.26
N PRO A 35 -7.68 18.53 5.95
CA PRO A 35 -9.01 19.11 6.18
C PRO A 35 -9.58 19.87 4.99
N GLN A 36 -9.38 19.37 3.77
CA GLN A 36 -10.00 19.96 2.59
C GLN A 36 -11.53 19.76 2.63
N PRO A 37 -12.30 20.76 2.20
CA PRO A 37 -13.77 20.73 2.32
C PRO A 37 -14.44 19.49 1.74
N PHE A 38 -13.98 19.00 0.59
CA PHE A 38 -14.57 17.83 -0.06
C PHE A 38 -14.27 16.50 0.65
N HIS A 39 -13.42 16.51 1.69
CA HIS A 39 -13.20 15.34 2.55
C HIS A 39 -13.99 15.42 3.86
N ILE A 40 -14.44 16.59 4.28
CA ILE A 40 -14.99 16.79 5.62
C ILE A 40 -16.43 17.34 5.63
N ASP A 41 -16.89 17.93 4.54
CA ASP A 41 -18.20 18.58 4.44
C ASP A 41 -18.97 18.01 3.26
N LYS A 42 -20.11 17.37 3.54
CA LYS A 42 -20.95 16.74 2.53
C LYS A 42 -21.43 17.72 1.46
N ALA A 43 -21.90 18.92 1.87
CA ALA A 43 -22.38 19.92 0.92
C ALA A 43 -21.24 20.43 0.03
N ALA A 44 -20.09 20.74 0.60
CA ALA A 44 -18.91 21.16 -0.16
C ALA A 44 -18.43 20.06 -1.11
N ALA A 45 -18.47 18.81 -0.68
CA ALA A 45 -18.10 17.67 -1.51
C ALA A 45 -19.02 17.51 -2.72
N GLU A 46 -20.32 17.67 -2.53
CA GLU A 46 -21.31 17.60 -3.61
C GLU A 46 -21.12 18.69 -4.66
N GLU A 47 -20.68 19.88 -4.24
CA GLU A 47 -20.37 21.00 -5.14
C GLU A 47 -18.99 20.92 -5.78
N SER A 48 -18.12 20.02 -5.30
CA SER A 48 -16.77 19.84 -5.83
C SER A 48 -16.77 19.10 -7.17
N VAL A 49 -15.60 19.06 -7.81
CA VAL A 49 -15.39 18.28 -9.05
C VAL A 49 -15.71 16.80 -8.88
N PHE A 50 -15.71 16.30 -7.65
CA PHE A 50 -16.00 14.90 -7.35
C PHE A 50 -17.51 14.59 -7.27
N GLY A 51 -18.33 15.59 -7.07
CA GLY A 51 -19.78 15.42 -6.92
C GLY A 51 -20.21 14.62 -5.69
N GLY A 52 -19.36 14.49 -4.70
CA GLY A 52 -19.60 13.75 -3.47
C GLY A 52 -18.34 13.60 -2.65
N MET A 53 -18.49 13.10 -1.44
CA MET A 53 -17.39 12.93 -0.50
C MET A 53 -16.39 11.86 -0.96
N VAL A 54 -15.11 12.20 -0.91
CA VAL A 54 -13.99 11.33 -1.30
C VAL A 54 -12.95 11.28 -0.21
N ALA A 55 -12.25 10.14 -0.10
CA ALA A 55 -11.17 9.96 0.86
C ALA A 55 -9.92 10.73 0.44
N SER A 56 -9.19 11.24 1.43
CA SER A 56 -7.87 11.85 1.23
C SER A 56 -6.89 10.84 0.63
N SER A 57 -5.98 11.31 -0.23
CA SER A 57 -4.88 10.49 -0.73
C SER A 57 -4.00 9.94 0.40
N LEU A 58 -3.81 10.71 1.46
CA LEU A 58 -3.07 10.26 2.65
C LEU A 58 -3.78 9.11 3.35
N HIS A 59 -5.10 9.10 3.34
CA HIS A 59 -5.92 8.03 3.90
C HIS A 59 -5.73 6.73 3.12
N ILE A 60 -5.67 6.81 1.79
CA ILE A 60 -5.39 5.64 0.94
C ILE A 60 -4.01 5.05 1.28
N PHE A 61 -2.99 5.88 1.44
CA PHE A 61 -1.66 5.42 1.87
C PHE A 61 -1.71 4.74 3.23
N ALA A 62 -2.43 5.33 4.20
CA ALA A 62 -2.55 4.77 5.54
C ALA A 62 -3.26 3.40 5.51
N ILE A 63 -4.31 3.26 4.72
CA ILE A 63 -5.04 2.00 4.53
C ILE A 63 -4.11 0.92 3.95
N CYS A 64 -3.35 1.25 2.90
CA CYS A 64 -2.40 0.30 2.31
C CYS A 64 -1.36 -0.16 3.32
N THR A 65 -0.80 0.76 4.10
CA THR A 65 0.16 0.43 5.15
C THR A 65 -0.46 -0.48 6.20
N ARG A 66 -1.67 -0.18 6.64
CA ARG A 66 -2.37 -1.00 7.62
C ARG A 66 -2.63 -2.42 7.11
N LEU A 67 -3.13 -2.55 5.89
CA LEU A 67 -3.39 -3.84 5.26
C LEU A 67 -2.10 -4.65 5.07
N PHE A 68 -1.02 -3.99 4.72
CA PHE A 68 0.29 -4.62 4.57
C PHE A 68 0.74 -5.27 5.88
N PHE A 69 0.57 -4.60 7.01
CA PHE A 69 0.93 -5.14 8.31
C PHE A 69 -0.09 -6.12 8.90
N ASP A 70 -1.34 -6.07 8.48
CA ASP A 70 -2.38 -7.00 8.91
C ASP A 70 -2.43 -8.30 8.10
N HIS A 71 -1.70 -8.35 6.98
CA HIS A 71 -1.66 -9.53 6.12
C HIS A 71 -1.05 -10.73 6.85
N GLU A 72 -1.56 -11.92 6.58
CA GLU A 72 -1.06 -13.16 7.20
C GLU A 72 0.41 -13.45 6.85
N ASP A 73 0.84 -13.04 5.67
CA ASP A 73 2.23 -13.14 5.23
C ASP A 73 2.96 -11.83 5.57
N GLN A 74 3.88 -11.92 6.51
CA GLN A 74 4.63 -10.78 7.01
C GLN A 74 5.98 -10.67 6.30
N ILE A 75 6.12 -9.68 5.44
CA ILE A 75 7.40 -9.37 4.78
C ILE A 75 8.33 -8.72 5.80
N GLN A 76 9.53 -9.27 5.91
CA GLN A 76 10.55 -8.77 6.83
C GLN A 76 11.20 -7.49 6.31
N THR A 77 10.42 -6.42 6.28
CA THR A 77 10.83 -5.09 5.84
C THR A 77 11.77 -4.46 6.86
N MET A 78 12.92 -4.03 6.40
CA MET A 78 13.89 -3.29 7.22
C MET A 78 13.70 -1.79 7.09
N ALA A 79 13.34 -1.32 5.89
CA ALA A 79 13.10 0.08 5.62
C ALA A 79 12.30 0.24 4.31
N MET A 80 11.46 1.27 4.26
CA MET A 80 10.91 1.75 3.01
C MET A 80 11.85 2.82 2.45
N LEU A 81 12.34 2.60 1.23
CA LEU A 81 13.31 3.50 0.61
C LEU A 81 12.67 4.57 -0.25
N GLY A 82 11.46 4.36 -0.72
CA GLY A 82 10.75 5.35 -1.52
C GLY A 82 9.42 4.88 -2.06
N LYS A 83 8.63 5.84 -2.49
CA LYS A 83 7.41 5.67 -3.26
C LYS A 83 7.56 6.47 -4.55
N ASP A 84 7.35 5.81 -5.68
CA ASP A 84 7.51 6.41 -6.99
C ASP A 84 6.26 6.21 -7.84
N LYS A 85 6.12 7.01 -8.89
CA LYS A 85 5.03 6.89 -9.87
C LYS A 85 3.64 6.82 -9.23
N VAL A 86 3.43 7.60 -8.18
CA VAL A 86 2.13 7.68 -7.50
C VAL A 86 1.12 8.36 -8.41
N ARG A 87 -0.01 7.70 -8.65
CA ARG A 87 -1.13 8.23 -9.42
C ARG A 87 -2.45 7.92 -8.74
N PHE A 88 -3.31 8.92 -8.67
CA PHE A 88 -4.70 8.80 -8.22
C PHE A 88 -5.59 8.99 -9.43
N SER A 89 -5.96 7.90 -10.09
CA SER A 89 -6.68 7.93 -11.38
C SER A 89 -8.16 8.24 -11.20
N GLN A 90 -8.77 7.74 -10.14
CA GLN A 90 -10.17 7.96 -9.79
C GLN A 90 -10.29 8.12 -8.27
N PRO A 91 -11.28 8.89 -7.79
CA PRO A 91 -11.46 9.06 -6.35
C PRO A 91 -11.93 7.77 -5.69
N ALA A 92 -11.52 7.58 -4.43
CA ALA A 92 -12.14 6.63 -3.53
C ALA A 92 -13.30 7.33 -2.83
N ARG A 93 -14.52 6.86 -3.05
CA ARG A 93 -15.72 7.46 -2.46
C ARG A 93 -15.98 6.92 -1.06
N ALA A 94 -16.73 7.68 -0.27
CA ALA A 94 -16.89 7.45 1.15
C ALA A 94 -17.42 6.06 1.55
N ASN A 95 -18.11 5.36 0.64
CA ASN A 95 -18.64 4.01 0.91
C ASN A 95 -17.97 2.91 0.08
N ASP A 96 -16.89 3.21 -0.58
CA ASP A 96 -16.22 2.24 -1.45
C ASP A 96 -15.54 1.12 -0.65
N LEU A 97 -15.60 -0.09 -1.20
CA LEU A 97 -14.72 -1.17 -0.79
C LEU A 97 -13.45 -1.11 -1.64
N LEU A 98 -12.33 -0.91 -0.98
CA LEU A 98 -11.02 -0.85 -1.63
C LEU A 98 -10.34 -2.21 -1.59
N ILE A 99 -9.72 -2.59 -2.71
CA ILE A 99 -8.99 -3.84 -2.86
C ILE A 99 -7.55 -3.49 -3.21
N TYR A 100 -6.61 -3.93 -2.37
CA TYR A 100 -5.18 -3.65 -2.53
C TYR A 100 -4.46 -4.90 -3.01
N ASN A 101 -3.85 -4.80 -4.18
CA ASN A 101 -3.02 -5.84 -4.79
C ASN A 101 -1.61 -5.31 -5.01
N THR A 102 -0.64 -6.21 -4.98
CA THR A 102 0.76 -5.87 -5.25
C THR A 102 1.43 -6.93 -6.11
N THR A 103 2.44 -6.49 -6.88
CA THR A 103 3.27 -7.37 -7.72
C THR A 103 4.73 -6.95 -7.56
N CYS A 104 5.61 -7.91 -7.31
CA CYS A 104 7.05 -7.63 -7.28
C CYS A 104 7.59 -7.45 -8.70
N THR A 105 8.09 -6.26 -9.00
CA THR A 105 8.62 -5.88 -10.32
C THR A 105 10.14 -5.76 -10.35
N GLU A 106 10.79 -5.67 -9.20
CA GLU A 106 12.25 -5.68 -9.08
C GLU A 106 12.68 -6.47 -7.86
N HIS A 107 13.75 -7.22 -8.02
CA HIS A 107 14.30 -8.09 -6.97
C HIS A 107 15.81 -8.07 -7.12
N LYS A 108 16.50 -7.33 -6.24
CA LYS A 108 17.95 -7.07 -6.34
C LYS A 108 18.68 -7.48 -5.08
N SER A 109 19.64 -8.39 -5.22
CA SER A 109 20.60 -8.70 -4.17
C SER A 109 21.57 -7.55 -4.01
N LEU A 110 21.97 -7.27 -2.77
CA LEU A 110 23.00 -6.29 -2.45
C LEU A 110 24.30 -7.02 -2.09
N ALA A 111 25.19 -7.19 -3.07
CA ALA A 111 26.46 -7.89 -2.86
C ALA A 111 27.35 -7.23 -1.79
N SER A 112 27.28 -5.90 -1.67
CA SER A 112 28.07 -5.12 -0.70
C SER A 112 27.47 -5.08 0.71
N LYS A 113 26.22 -5.54 0.88
CA LYS A 113 25.50 -5.50 2.14
C LYS A 113 24.81 -6.84 2.38
N PRO A 114 25.51 -7.82 2.97
CA PRO A 114 24.91 -9.12 3.26
C PRO A 114 23.75 -8.98 4.26
N GLY A 115 22.80 -9.88 4.20
CA GLY A 115 21.66 -9.93 5.09
C GLY A 115 20.47 -9.10 4.63
N ARG A 116 20.53 -8.45 3.48
CA ARG A 116 19.42 -7.65 2.94
C ARG A 116 19.41 -7.61 1.43
N GLY A 117 18.22 -7.40 0.88
CA GLY A 117 18.02 -7.17 -0.54
C GLY A 117 17.00 -6.05 -0.75
N ILE A 118 16.82 -5.65 -1.98
CA ILE A 118 15.86 -4.60 -2.35
C ILE A 118 14.81 -5.19 -3.28
N ILE A 119 13.55 -4.94 -2.97
CA ILE A 119 12.43 -5.26 -3.85
C ILE A 119 11.67 -3.99 -4.21
N THR A 120 11.05 -3.99 -5.38
CA THR A 120 10.05 -2.98 -5.76
C THR A 120 8.72 -3.68 -5.92
N LEU A 121 7.72 -3.16 -5.23
CA LEU A 121 6.34 -3.63 -5.29
C LEU A 121 5.51 -2.62 -6.07
N ALA A 122 4.91 -3.05 -7.17
CA ALA A 122 3.92 -2.26 -7.90
C ALA A 122 2.55 -2.48 -7.26
N ASP A 123 2.04 -1.44 -6.62
CA ASP A 123 0.78 -1.45 -5.91
C ASP A 123 -0.36 -1.00 -6.80
N ASN A 124 -1.51 -1.62 -6.63
CA ASN A 124 -2.74 -1.28 -7.33
C ASN A 124 -3.90 -1.35 -6.35
N VAL A 125 -4.58 -0.22 -6.16
CA VAL A 125 -5.80 -0.14 -5.33
C VAL A 125 -6.97 0.10 -6.25
N THR A 126 -7.96 -0.77 -6.19
CA THR A 126 -9.18 -0.68 -6.98
C THR A 126 -10.40 -0.58 -6.09
N ARG A 127 -11.50 -0.07 -6.68
CA ARG A 127 -12.83 -0.21 -6.10
C ARG A 127 -13.40 -1.59 -6.42
N GLU A 128 -14.51 -1.94 -5.80
CA GLU A 128 -15.20 -3.22 -6.03
C GLU A 128 -15.63 -3.41 -7.50
N ASP A 129 -15.92 -2.31 -8.20
CA ASP A 129 -16.26 -2.33 -9.64
C ASP A 129 -15.04 -2.50 -10.57
N GLY A 130 -13.84 -2.64 -10.01
CA GLY A 130 -12.61 -2.82 -10.75
C GLY A 130 -11.93 -1.51 -11.20
N VAL A 131 -12.53 -0.36 -10.91
CA VAL A 131 -11.95 0.94 -11.28
C VAL A 131 -10.71 1.22 -10.42
N VAL A 132 -9.62 1.60 -11.08
CA VAL A 132 -8.35 1.91 -10.42
C VAL A 132 -8.45 3.26 -9.69
N VAL A 133 -8.15 3.24 -8.39
CA VAL A 133 -8.10 4.42 -7.53
C VAL A 133 -6.68 4.95 -7.45
N MET A 134 -5.72 4.08 -7.19
CA MET A 134 -4.33 4.47 -6.96
C MET A 134 -3.38 3.40 -7.47
N THR A 135 -2.28 3.85 -8.08
CA THR A 135 -1.13 3.01 -8.39
C THR A 135 0.14 3.67 -7.88
N GLN A 136 1.11 2.87 -7.49
CA GLN A 136 2.43 3.34 -7.05
C GLN A 136 3.45 2.23 -7.16
N GLU A 137 4.74 2.61 -7.08
CA GLU A 137 5.83 1.68 -6.88
C GLU A 137 6.46 1.96 -5.52
N VAL A 138 6.59 0.93 -4.68
CA VAL A 138 7.20 1.03 -3.35
C VAL A 138 8.49 0.23 -3.34
N THR A 139 9.58 0.88 -2.99
CA THR A 139 10.89 0.23 -2.88
C THR A 139 11.17 -0.07 -1.41
N LEU A 140 11.41 -1.32 -1.11
CA LEU A 140 11.65 -1.82 0.24
C LEU A 140 13.01 -2.50 0.34
N MET A 141 13.67 -2.27 1.48
CA MET A 141 14.80 -3.09 1.90
C MET A 141 14.24 -4.23 2.76
N VAL A 142 14.54 -5.46 2.38
CA VAL A 142 13.99 -6.66 3.01
C VAL A 142 15.12 -7.55 3.51
N LYS A 143 14.91 -8.10 4.70
CA LYS A 143 15.87 -9.01 5.31
C LYS A 143 15.96 -10.31 4.53
N THR A 144 17.17 -10.78 4.28
CA THR A 144 17.37 -12.13 3.73
C THR A 144 17.12 -13.18 4.80
N ARG A 145 16.78 -14.40 4.36
CA ARG A 145 16.58 -15.52 5.28
C ARG A 145 17.88 -15.76 6.04
N PRO A 146 17.83 -15.93 7.36
CA PRO A 146 19.00 -16.29 8.14
C PRO A 146 19.60 -17.58 7.60
N ASP A 147 20.91 -17.61 7.45
CA ASP A 147 21.63 -18.78 7.00
C ASP A 147 21.51 -19.88 8.07
N LEU A 148 20.59 -20.85 7.83
CA LEU A 148 20.36 -21.95 8.75
C LEU A 148 21.48 -22.98 8.58
N GLY A 149 22.67 -22.67 9.12
CA GLY A 149 23.57 -23.73 9.49
C GLY A 149 24.59 -24.17 8.47
N HIS A 150 25.31 -23.27 7.84
CA HIS A 150 26.70 -23.53 7.61
C HIS A 150 27.45 -23.40 8.93
N LYS A 151 27.07 -24.27 9.87
CA LYS A 151 28.02 -24.65 10.90
C LYS A 151 29.08 -25.45 10.19
N THR A 152 30.06 -24.77 9.64
CA THR A 152 31.36 -25.34 9.45
C THR A 152 31.86 -25.66 10.85
N GLY A 153 31.54 -26.87 11.26
CA GLY A 153 32.16 -27.44 12.44
C GLY A 153 33.61 -27.61 12.18
#